data_ad243a13fb7ceb268e7f06e537b07225
#
_entry.id   ad243a13fb7ceb268e7f06e537b07225
#
_cell.length_a   1.000
_cell.length_b   1.000
_cell.length_c   1.000
_cell.angle_alpha   90.00
_cell.angle_beta   90.00
_cell.angle_gamma   90.00
#
_symmetry.space_group_name_H-M   'P 1'
#
loop_
_entity.id
_entity.type
_entity.pdbx_description
1 polymer ?
#
loop_
_entity_poly.entity_id
_entity_poly.type
_entity_poly.pdbx_seq_one_letter_code
_entity_poly.pdbx_strand_id
1 'polypeptide(L)'
;MNLKILPTVLESLAVAAAPAWTGAAPAKMDRTVTASTSAPREPAPTLEGFAPAPELRGVHFDFNRSKIRAADARILDRNAEWLKANSSVMVAIDGGADQRGSTPYNQRLSERRARAVRDYLVARGVAADRIVEVGDGERLLACRAMGEACWQKNRRADFLVKDIGKQAP
;
A
#
# COMPACT_ATOMS: atom_id res chain seq x y z
N MET A 1 30.56 -49.62 32.22
CA MET A 1 31.92 -50.07 31.84
C MET A 1 32.01 -50.00 30.33
N ASN A 2 32.71 -49.08 29.82
CA ASN A 2 33.78 -49.08 28.84
C ASN A 2 33.95 -47.64 28.27
N LEU A 3 34.99 -47.07 28.86
CA LEU A 3 35.70 -45.86 28.51
C LEU A 3 36.59 -46.15 27.29
N LYS A 4 36.53 -45.39 26.20
CA LYS A 4 37.56 -45.28 25.15
C LYS A 4 37.64 -43.85 24.68
N ILE A 5 38.45 -43.03 25.30
CA ILE A 5 39.80 -42.56 24.97
C ILE A 5 39.92 -41.99 23.52
N LEU A 6 40.15 -40.64 23.48
CA LEU A 6 40.62 -39.79 22.40
C LEU A 6 41.91 -40.33 21.70
N PRO A 7 42.19 -39.77 20.50
CA PRO A 7 43.44 -39.02 20.45
C PRO A 7 43.32 -37.63 19.87
N THR A 8 43.99 -36.74 20.51
CA THR A 8 44.53 -35.45 20.14
C THR A 8 45.42 -35.57 18.90
N VAL A 9 45.20 -34.76 17.88
CA VAL A 9 46.21 -34.47 16.87
C VAL A 9 46.42 -32.96 16.82
N LEU A 10 47.58 -32.60 17.28
CA LEU A 10 48.23 -31.30 17.16
C LEU A 10 48.97 -31.29 15.83
N GLU A 11 49.05 -30.16 15.12
CA GLU A 11 49.96 -29.70 14.08
C GLU A 11 49.15 -28.95 12.98
N SER A 12 49.50 -27.83 12.45
CA SER A 12 50.73 -27.06 12.38
C SER A 12 50.38 -25.63 12.00
N LEU A 13 51.11 -24.69 12.56
CA LEU A 13 51.18 -23.28 12.12
C LEU A 13 51.78 -23.21 10.71
N ALA A 14 51.01 -22.70 9.76
CA ALA A 14 51.53 -22.17 8.51
C ALA A 14 51.29 -20.65 8.47
N VAL A 15 52.32 -19.89 8.76
CA VAL A 15 52.44 -18.47 8.49
C VAL A 15 52.57 -18.28 7.00
N ALA A 16 51.53 -17.82 6.33
CA ALA A 16 51.60 -17.39 4.92
C ALA A 16 51.56 -15.88 4.85
N ALA A 17 52.64 -15.33 4.28
CA ALA A 17 52.90 -13.92 4.08
C ALA A 17 51.77 -13.24 3.27
N ALA A 18 51.35 -12.07 3.72
CA ALA A 18 50.46 -11.15 2.98
C ALA A 18 51.15 -10.58 1.73
N PRO A 19 50.50 -10.61 0.56
CA PRO A 19 50.97 -9.84 -0.58
C PRO A 19 50.63 -8.33 -0.39
N ALA A 20 51.62 -7.51 -0.66
CA ALA A 20 51.54 -6.06 -0.65
C ALA A 20 50.43 -5.58 -1.60
N TRP A 21 49.48 -4.85 -1.07
CA TRP A 21 48.46 -4.15 -1.84
C TRP A 21 49.12 -2.91 -2.47
N THR A 22 49.49 -3.02 -3.74
CA THR A 22 49.83 -1.88 -4.57
C THR A 22 48.55 -1.08 -4.84
N GLY A 23 48.56 0.19 -4.37
CA GLY A 23 47.46 1.12 -4.50
C GLY A 23 47.07 1.36 -5.96
N ALA A 24 45.90 0.94 -6.32
CA ALA A 24 45.19 1.45 -7.48
C ALA A 24 44.31 2.63 -6.99
N ALA A 25 44.58 3.81 -7.58
CA ALA A 25 43.79 5.01 -7.33
C ALA A 25 42.30 4.76 -7.63
N PRO A 26 41.35 5.34 -6.86
CA PRO A 26 39.95 5.20 -7.16
C PRO A 26 39.61 5.89 -8.47
N ALA A 27 39.17 5.12 -9.45
CA ALA A 27 38.57 5.66 -10.66
C ALA A 27 37.41 6.58 -10.25
N LYS A 28 37.42 7.81 -10.76
CA LYS A 28 36.29 8.74 -10.64
C LYS A 28 35.05 8.03 -11.21
N MET A 29 34.16 7.59 -10.34
CA MET A 29 32.82 7.19 -10.73
C MET A 29 32.11 8.45 -11.21
N ASP A 30 32.02 8.57 -12.52
CA ASP A 30 31.14 9.49 -13.19
C ASP A 30 29.70 9.03 -12.85
N ARG A 31 29.12 9.69 -11.83
CA ARG A 31 27.70 9.54 -11.52
C ARG A 31 26.92 10.24 -12.61
N THR A 32 26.74 9.58 -13.72
CA THR A 32 25.65 9.92 -14.63
C THR A 32 24.35 9.63 -13.87
N VAL A 33 23.87 10.64 -13.16
CA VAL A 33 22.51 10.64 -12.62
C VAL A 33 21.60 10.67 -13.84
N THR A 34 21.22 9.48 -14.31
CA THR A 34 20.11 9.39 -15.23
C THR A 34 18.90 9.96 -14.49
N ALA A 35 18.53 11.19 -14.86
CA ALA A 35 17.28 11.79 -14.44
C ALA A 35 16.18 10.78 -14.79
N SER A 36 15.61 10.17 -13.78
CA SER A 36 14.42 9.33 -13.92
C SER A 36 13.34 10.26 -14.45
N THR A 37 13.13 10.22 -15.75
CA THR A 37 12.02 10.89 -16.41
C THR A 37 10.76 10.31 -15.77
N SER A 38 10.18 11.07 -14.83
CA SER A 38 8.87 10.76 -14.31
C SER A 38 7.91 10.69 -15.49
N ALA A 39 7.42 9.49 -15.77
CA ALA A 39 6.36 9.31 -16.76
C ALA A 39 5.24 10.32 -16.49
N PRO A 40 4.59 10.87 -17.53
CA PRO A 40 3.46 11.76 -17.36
C PRO A 40 2.45 11.07 -16.44
N ARG A 41 2.12 11.72 -15.32
CA ARG A 41 1.12 11.21 -14.38
C ARG A 41 -0.20 11.18 -15.14
N GLU A 42 -0.75 10.00 -15.37
CA GLU A 42 -2.09 9.88 -15.92
C GLU A 42 -3.06 10.73 -15.11
N PRO A 43 -4.01 11.43 -15.76
CA PRO A 43 -5.03 12.20 -15.06
C PRO A 43 -5.71 11.29 -14.03
N ALA A 44 -5.93 11.82 -12.83
CA ALA A 44 -6.61 11.06 -11.77
C ALA A 44 -7.94 10.53 -12.33
N PRO A 45 -8.29 9.25 -12.06
CA PRO A 45 -9.52 8.68 -12.55
C PRO A 45 -10.71 9.52 -12.05
N THR A 46 -11.60 9.88 -12.97
CA THR A 46 -12.81 10.63 -12.62
C THR A 46 -13.82 9.68 -12.01
N LEU A 47 -14.41 10.08 -10.87
CA LEU A 47 -15.48 9.33 -10.21
C LEU A 47 -16.87 9.63 -10.81
N GLU A 48 -16.90 10.07 -12.06
CA GLU A 48 -18.16 10.39 -12.74
C GLU A 48 -19.04 9.14 -12.89
N GLY A 49 -20.29 9.28 -12.45
CA GLY A 49 -21.25 8.18 -12.44
C GLY A 49 -21.09 7.17 -11.29
N PHE A 50 -20.15 7.38 -10.37
CA PHE A 50 -20.09 6.62 -9.14
C PHE A 50 -20.97 7.24 -8.06
N ALA A 51 -21.63 6.42 -7.27
CA ALA A 51 -22.51 6.81 -6.17
C ALA A 51 -22.15 6.04 -4.89
N PRO A 52 -22.42 6.60 -3.70
CA PRO A 52 -22.24 5.87 -2.44
C PRO A 52 -23.03 4.56 -2.43
N ALA A 53 -22.40 3.49 -1.94
CA ALA A 53 -23.00 2.17 -1.81
C ALA A 53 -23.26 1.87 -0.34
N PRO A 54 -24.50 1.93 0.13
CA PRO A 54 -24.83 1.66 1.55
C PRO A 54 -24.53 0.21 1.98
N GLU A 55 -24.43 -0.70 1.02
CA GLU A 55 -24.08 -2.12 1.26
C GLU A 55 -22.61 -2.31 1.57
N LEU A 56 -21.75 -1.42 1.06
CA LEU A 56 -20.31 -1.46 1.28
C LEU A 56 -19.94 -0.54 2.44
N ARG A 57 -19.25 -1.09 3.41
CA ARG A 57 -18.81 -0.32 4.57
C ARG A 57 -17.38 0.16 4.41
N GLY A 58 -17.15 1.45 4.66
CA GLY A 58 -15.83 2.05 4.73
C GLY A 58 -14.98 1.45 5.85
N VAL A 59 -13.67 1.54 5.69
CA VAL A 59 -12.68 1.05 6.65
C VAL A 59 -11.80 2.20 7.13
N HIS A 60 -11.18 2.03 8.30
CA HIS A 60 -10.37 3.08 8.93
C HIS A 60 -8.93 2.62 9.14
N PHE A 61 -8.05 3.61 9.23
CA PHE A 61 -6.62 3.38 9.40
C PHE A 61 -6.08 4.08 10.65
N ASP A 62 -4.99 3.53 11.18
CA ASP A 62 -4.25 4.17 12.24
C ASP A 62 -3.49 5.40 11.72
N PHE A 63 -3.06 6.25 12.66
CA PHE A 63 -2.29 7.43 12.31
C PHE A 63 -1.04 7.04 11.52
N ASN A 64 -0.84 7.75 10.41
CA ASN A 64 0.31 7.55 9.53
C ASN A 64 0.48 6.10 9.00
N ARG A 65 -0.61 5.32 8.92
CA ARG A 65 -0.59 3.94 8.44
C ARG A 65 -1.54 3.75 7.27
N SER A 66 -1.18 2.79 6.39
CA SER A 66 -2.02 2.24 5.33
C SER A 66 -2.26 0.74 5.49
N LYS A 67 -1.80 0.15 6.61
CA LYS A 67 -2.04 -1.25 6.93
C LYS A 67 -3.50 -1.44 7.37
N ILE A 68 -4.20 -2.41 6.77
CA ILE A 68 -5.56 -2.81 7.16
C ILE A 68 -5.52 -3.39 8.57
N ARG A 69 -6.40 -2.92 9.44
CA ARG A 69 -6.54 -3.41 10.82
C ARG A 69 -7.33 -4.71 10.83
N ALA A 70 -7.09 -5.56 11.82
CA ALA A 70 -7.80 -6.84 11.93
C ALA A 70 -9.33 -6.69 12.03
N ALA A 71 -9.81 -5.63 12.69
CA ALA A 71 -11.24 -5.31 12.77
C ALA A 71 -11.83 -4.96 11.39
N ASP A 72 -11.07 -4.21 10.58
CA ASP A 72 -11.51 -3.76 9.25
C ASP A 72 -11.39 -4.88 8.20
N ALA A 73 -10.51 -5.86 8.39
CA ALA A 73 -10.39 -7.01 7.52
C ALA A 73 -11.73 -7.76 7.37
N ARG A 74 -12.48 -7.94 8.47
CA ARG A 74 -13.82 -8.57 8.44
C ARG A 74 -14.86 -7.75 7.68
N ILE A 75 -14.70 -6.42 7.66
CA ILE A 75 -15.56 -5.55 6.86
C ILE A 75 -15.24 -5.77 5.38
N LEU A 76 -13.96 -5.79 5.02
CA LEU A 76 -13.51 -6.01 3.64
C LEU A 76 -13.86 -7.41 3.13
N ASP A 77 -13.87 -8.44 3.99
CA ASP A 77 -14.32 -9.78 3.60
C ASP A 77 -15.80 -9.74 3.14
N ARG A 78 -16.67 -9.08 3.90
CA ARG A 78 -18.10 -8.91 3.52
C ARG A 78 -18.26 -8.06 2.26
N ASN A 79 -17.50 -6.99 2.14
CA ASN A 79 -17.50 -6.17 0.93
C ASN A 79 -17.08 -6.99 -0.30
N ALA A 80 -16.04 -7.83 -0.17
CA ALA A 80 -15.60 -8.71 -1.25
C ALA A 80 -16.67 -9.73 -1.65
N GLU A 81 -17.39 -10.33 -0.69
CA GLU A 81 -18.50 -11.24 -0.96
C GLU A 81 -19.62 -10.54 -1.74
N TRP A 82 -20.01 -9.34 -1.31
CA TRP A 82 -21.01 -8.54 -2.00
C TRP A 82 -20.59 -8.20 -3.43
N LEU A 83 -19.35 -7.75 -3.63
CA LEU A 83 -18.81 -7.41 -4.95
C LEU A 83 -18.70 -8.63 -5.89
N LYS A 84 -18.45 -9.81 -5.38
CA LYS A 84 -18.46 -11.06 -6.16
C LYS A 84 -19.88 -11.46 -6.56
N ALA A 85 -20.85 -11.25 -5.69
CA ALA A 85 -22.26 -11.51 -6.00
C ALA A 85 -22.85 -10.50 -6.99
N ASN A 86 -22.29 -9.27 -7.07
CA ASN A 86 -22.73 -8.19 -7.96
C ASN A 86 -21.66 -7.92 -9.03
N SER A 87 -21.52 -8.85 -9.98
CA SER A 87 -20.46 -8.81 -10.98
C SER A 87 -20.57 -7.67 -12.00
N SER A 88 -21.77 -7.10 -12.20
CA SER A 88 -22.01 -5.94 -13.07
C SER A 88 -21.64 -4.60 -12.47
N VAL A 89 -21.08 -4.57 -11.26
CA VAL A 89 -20.76 -3.32 -10.55
C VAL A 89 -19.27 -3.05 -10.59
N MET A 90 -18.88 -1.85 -11.01
CA MET A 90 -17.54 -1.30 -10.75
C MET A 90 -17.52 -0.64 -9.37
N VAL A 91 -16.42 -0.72 -8.68
CA VAL A 91 -16.20 -0.10 -7.38
C VAL A 91 -15.05 0.90 -7.43
N ALA A 92 -15.25 2.08 -6.91
CA ALA A 92 -14.18 3.04 -6.63
C ALA A 92 -13.88 3.02 -5.12
N ILE A 93 -12.60 3.02 -4.81
CA ILE A 93 -12.08 3.09 -3.46
C ILE A 93 -11.48 4.47 -3.27
N ASP A 94 -12.12 5.28 -2.44
CA ASP A 94 -11.68 6.64 -2.12
C ASP A 94 -10.93 6.65 -0.79
N GLY A 95 -9.61 6.81 -0.87
CA GLY A 95 -8.74 6.91 0.30
C GLY A 95 -8.65 8.34 0.81
N GLY A 96 -8.86 8.52 2.13
CA GLY A 96 -8.72 9.80 2.82
C GLY A 96 -7.56 9.84 3.82
N ALA A 97 -7.08 11.04 4.11
CA ALA A 97 -6.12 11.33 5.17
C ALA A 97 -6.68 12.38 6.14
N ASP A 98 -6.15 12.45 7.36
CA ASP A 98 -6.45 13.56 8.25
C ASP A 98 -5.62 14.79 7.87
N GLN A 99 -5.98 15.96 8.41
CA GLN A 99 -5.37 17.26 8.06
C GLN A 99 -3.95 17.48 8.61
N ARG A 100 -3.32 16.48 9.25
CA ARG A 100 -1.95 16.59 9.75
C ARG A 100 -0.95 16.18 8.68
N GLY A 101 0.05 17.03 8.46
CA GLY A 101 1.08 16.82 7.45
C GLY A 101 0.96 17.76 6.26
N SER A 102 1.80 17.57 5.26
CA SER A 102 1.72 18.36 4.02
C SER A 102 0.76 17.72 3.02
N THR A 103 0.10 18.54 2.22
CA THR A 103 -0.83 18.07 1.17
C THR A 103 -0.20 17.02 0.25
N PRO A 104 1.05 17.16 -0.26
CA PRO A 104 1.65 16.11 -1.07
C PRO A 104 1.89 14.81 -0.30
N TYR A 105 2.14 14.90 1.01
CA TYR A 105 2.30 13.72 1.85
C TYR A 105 0.95 13.00 2.04
N ASN A 106 -0.10 13.74 2.38
CA ASN A 106 -1.43 13.20 2.60
C ASN A 106 -2.03 12.61 1.32
N GLN A 107 -1.74 13.22 0.16
CA GLN A 107 -2.10 12.67 -1.14
C GLN A 107 -1.51 11.27 -1.33
N ARG A 108 -0.19 11.12 -1.14
CA ARG A 108 0.47 9.80 -1.26
C ARG A 108 0.01 8.80 -0.20
N LEU A 109 -0.34 9.26 1.01
CA LEU A 109 -0.83 8.38 2.07
C LEU A 109 -2.23 7.84 1.73
N SER A 110 -3.11 8.69 1.23
CA SER A 110 -4.46 8.30 0.81
C SER A 110 -4.43 7.32 -0.38
N GLU A 111 -3.58 7.55 -1.37
CA GLU A 111 -3.33 6.62 -2.48
C GLU A 111 -2.85 5.24 -1.98
N ARG A 112 -1.92 5.21 -1.01
CA ARG A 112 -1.49 3.94 -0.40
C ARG A 112 -2.60 3.22 0.36
N ARG A 113 -3.53 3.95 0.97
CA ARG A 113 -4.71 3.38 1.65
C ARG A 113 -5.67 2.75 0.66
N ALA A 114 -6.02 3.49 -0.40
CA ALA A 114 -6.87 2.97 -1.47
C ALA A 114 -6.25 1.70 -2.09
N ARG A 115 -4.95 1.73 -2.39
CA ARG A 115 -4.23 0.57 -2.93
C ARG A 115 -4.24 -0.63 -1.98
N ALA A 116 -4.01 -0.42 -0.68
CA ALA A 116 -4.05 -1.52 0.29
C ALA A 116 -5.42 -2.21 0.35
N VAL A 117 -6.50 -1.44 0.23
CA VAL A 117 -7.87 -1.98 0.17
C VAL A 117 -8.11 -2.71 -1.15
N ARG A 118 -7.68 -2.15 -2.29
CA ARG A 118 -7.75 -2.82 -3.59
C ARG A 118 -7.04 -4.17 -3.56
N ASP A 119 -5.79 -4.18 -3.12
CA ASP A 119 -4.99 -5.41 -3.07
C ASP A 119 -5.64 -6.48 -2.18
N TYR A 120 -6.26 -6.05 -1.09
CA TYR A 120 -7.02 -6.94 -0.22
C TYR A 120 -8.24 -7.54 -0.93
N LEU A 121 -9.03 -6.73 -1.63
CA LEU A 121 -10.22 -7.19 -2.36
C LEU A 121 -9.84 -8.13 -3.52
N VAL A 122 -8.76 -7.80 -4.25
CA VAL A 122 -8.23 -8.67 -5.32
C VAL A 122 -7.79 -10.02 -4.77
N ALA A 123 -7.11 -10.03 -3.61
CA ALA A 123 -6.73 -11.27 -2.93
C ALA A 123 -7.96 -12.10 -2.46
N ARG A 124 -9.15 -11.49 -2.35
CA ARG A 124 -10.45 -12.16 -2.05
C ARG A 124 -11.23 -12.55 -3.31
N GLY A 125 -10.64 -12.34 -4.50
CA GLY A 125 -11.23 -12.78 -5.77
C GLY A 125 -12.11 -11.73 -6.47
N VAL A 126 -12.06 -10.46 -6.06
CA VAL A 126 -12.66 -9.36 -6.82
C VAL A 126 -11.76 -9.05 -8.02
N ALA A 127 -12.32 -8.97 -9.23
CA ALA A 127 -11.55 -8.70 -10.43
C ALA A 127 -10.93 -7.28 -10.41
N ALA A 128 -9.65 -7.19 -10.71
CA ALA A 128 -8.87 -5.95 -10.56
C ALA A 128 -9.33 -4.84 -11.52
N ASP A 129 -9.82 -5.18 -12.68
CA ASP A 129 -10.35 -4.30 -13.72
C ASP A 129 -11.68 -3.61 -13.33
N ARG A 130 -12.34 -4.13 -12.30
CA ARG A 130 -13.56 -3.56 -11.73
C ARG A 130 -13.27 -2.55 -10.59
N ILE A 131 -12.02 -2.37 -10.20
CA ILE A 131 -11.64 -1.55 -9.06
C ILE A 131 -10.90 -0.31 -9.54
N VAL A 132 -11.45 0.86 -9.22
CA VAL A 132 -10.80 2.17 -9.42
C VAL A 132 -10.28 2.65 -8.06
N GLU A 133 -9.01 3.03 -7.99
CA GLU A 133 -8.43 3.59 -6.76
C GLU A 133 -8.21 5.09 -6.90
N VAL A 134 -8.67 5.85 -5.91
CA VAL A 134 -8.51 7.30 -5.82
C VAL A 134 -7.95 7.65 -4.44
N GLY A 135 -7.04 8.58 -4.39
CA GLY A 135 -6.56 9.16 -3.15
C GLY A 135 -6.89 10.63 -3.12
N ASP A 136 -7.75 11.04 -2.21
CA ASP A 136 -8.15 12.44 -2.08
C ASP A 136 -7.31 13.24 -1.08
N GLY A 137 -6.37 12.59 -0.42
CA GLY A 137 -5.57 13.25 0.60
C GLY A 137 -6.45 13.76 1.73
N GLU A 138 -6.37 15.07 1.96
CA GLU A 138 -7.17 15.80 2.95
C GLU A 138 -8.26 16.68 2.32
N ARG A 139 -8.56 16.51 1.02
CA ARG A 139 -9.51 17.37 0.31
C ARG A 139 -10.96 17.11 0.72
N LEU A 140 -11.32 15.85 0.92
CA LEU A 140 -12.68 15.43 1.28
C LEU A 140 -12.74 14.96 2.74
N LEU A 141 -12.62 15.93 3.67
CA LEU A 141 -12.69 15.65 5.11
C LEU A 141 -14.13 15.31 5.53
N ALA A 142 -14.31 14.15 6.17
CA ALA A 142 -15.56 13.80 6.84
C ALA A 142 -15.78 14.62 8.12
N CYS A 143 -14.70 15.10 8.72
CA CYS A 143 -14.72 15.93 9.92
C CYS A 143 -13.63 16.99 9.85
N ARG A 144 -13.99 18.26 10.14
CA ARG A 144 -13.08 19.42 10.07
C ARG A 144 -12.61 19.92 11.44
N ALA A 145 -13.15 19.37 12.53
CA ALA A 145 -12.74 19.75 13.86
C ALA A 145 -11.31 19.27 14.18
N MET A 146 -10.69 19.90 15.16
CA MET A 146 -9.40 19.44 15.67
C MET A 146 -9.60 18.32 16.69
N GLY A 147 -8.67 17.37 16.74
CA GLY A 147 -8.63 16.31 17.74
C GLY A 147 -8.79 14.90 17.17
N GLU A 148 -8.36 13.92 17.97
CA GLU A 148 -8.25 12.53 17.51
C GLU A 148 -9.58 11.93 17.07
N ALA A 149 -10.69 12.24 17.75
CA ALA A 149 -12.01 11.74 17.37
C ALA A 149 -12.46 12.17 15.97
N CYS A 150 -12.04 13.36 15.54
CA CYS A 150 -12.29 13.86 14.20
C CYS A 150 -11.27 13.30 13.19
N TRP A 151 -10.00 13.32 13.54
CA TRP A 151 -8.94 12.79 12.67
C TRP A 151 -9.13 11.31 12.33
N GLN A 152 -9.62 10.51 13.29
CA GLN A 152 -9.94 9.10 13.07
C GLN A 152 -11.01 8.92 11.97
N LYS A 153 -12.01 9.81 11.90
CA LYS A 153 -13.04 9.77 10.85
C LYS A 153 -12.48 10.08 9.46
N ASN A 154 -11.40 10.88 9.38
CA ASN A 154 -10.77 11.24 8.12
C ASN A 154 -9.79 10.16 7.60
N ARG A 155 -9.21 9.35 8.49
CA ARG A 155 -8.30 8.25 8.14
C ARG A 155 -9.11 7.03 7.69
N ARG A 156 -9.66 7.08 6.49
CA ARG A 156 -10.61 6.08 5.99
C ARG A 156 -10.32 5.67 4.54
N ALA A 157 -11.02 4.66 4.08
CA ALA A 157 -11.29 4.40 2.68
C ALA A 157 -12.78 4.10 2.54
N ASP A 158 -13.45 4.89 1.72
CA ASP A 158 -14.86 4.75 1.39
C ASP A 158 -15.03 4.04 0.06
N PHE A 159 -16.25 3.55 -0.19
CA PHE A 159 -16.61 2.83 -1.40
C PHE A 159 -17.73 3.55 -2.14
N LEU A 160 -17.52 3.69 -3.44
CA LEU A 160 -18.50 4.19 -4.38
C LEU A 160 -18.70 3.14 -5.46
N VAL A 161 -19.90 3.01 -6.00
CA VAL A 161 -20.20 2.02 -7.03
C VAL A 161 -20.81 2.66 -8.26
N LYS A 162 -20.55 2.02 -9.40
CA LYS A 162 -21.17 2.32 -10.69
C LYS A 162 -21.68 1.02 -11.29
N ASP A 163 -22.96 0.95 -11.55
CA ASP A 163 -23.57 -0.17 -12.25
C ASP A 163 -23.30 -0.06 -13.76
N ILE A 164 -22.49 -0.98 -14.28
CA ILE A 164 -22.16 -1.04 -15.71
C ILE A 164 -23.14 -1.91 -16.50
N GLY A 165 -24.00 -2.70 -15.82
CA GLY A 165 -25.03 -3.51 -16.46
C GLY A 165 -26.24 -2.72 -16.94
N LYS A 166 -26.42 -1.47 -16.48
CA LYS A 166 -27.50 -0.58 -16.90
C LYS A 166 -27.10 0.39 -18.03
N GLN A 167 -25.86 0.34 -18.48
CA GLN A 167 -25.44 1.08 -19.69
C GLN A 167 -25.64 0.19 -20.91
N ALA A 168 -26.90 -0.17 -21.21
CA ALA A 168 -27.30 -0.58 -22.54
C ALA A 168 -27.56 0.66 -23.40
N PRO A 169 -27.24 0.61 -24.70
CA PRO A 169 -27.26 1.75 -25.61
C PRO A 169 -28.61 2.41 -25.77
#